data_b0358215d6fefc98960a7a742ba37f3f
#
_entry.id   b0358215d6fefc98960a7a742ba37f3f
#
_cell.length_a   1.000
_cell.length_b   1.000
_cell.length_c   1.000
_cell.angle_alpha   90.00
_cell.angle_beta   90.00
_cell.angle_gamma   90.00
#
_symmetry.space_group_name_H-M   'P 1'
#
loop_
_entity.id
_entity.type
_entity.pdbx_description
1 polymer ?
#
loop_
_entity_poly.entity_id
_entity_poly.type
_entity_poly.pdbx_seq_one_letter_code
_entity_poly.pdbx_strand_id
1 'polypeptide(L)'
;MDELIWEKYPYLYETHLHTSESSACSRSTGAEMARACKEYGYTGIFVTDHNWGGNTAVDRSLPWDEWVDIFALGYEHAKAEGDQIGLDVFFGYEAGYQGTEFLIYGIDAAWMKDHPELVKATVEEQYCLVHEAGGLVIHAHPYREEAYIPEIRLYPEWVDGVEGINATHSNPQSTGHNDPQYDLRAVAYAREHKLPISAGSDIHGTHLFGGGVAFRRKLTSVADYARAILTGEDYVLTDGAKWYDKFGNVIEGNR
;
A
#
# COMPACT_ATOMS: atom_id res chain seq x y z
N MET A 1 -22.05 11.43 -24.34
CA MET A 1 -20.82 10.64 -24.17
C MET A 1 -20.63 10.52 -22.68
N ASP A 2 -20.56 9.31 -22.19
CA ASP A 2 -20.29 9.11 -20.77
C ASP A 2 -18.85 9.53 -20.50
N GLU A 3 -18.64 10.26 -19.42
CA GLU A 3 -17.33 10.74 -18.98
C GLU A 3 -16.41 9.54 -18.70
N LEU A 4 -15.15 9.60 -19.15
CA LEU A 4 -14.20 8.53 -18.93
C LEU A 4 -13.82 8.46 -17.43
N ILE A 5 -13.55 7.26 -16.92
CA ILE A 5 -13.29 7.07 -15.47
C ILE A 5 -12.14 7.93 -14.99
N TRP A 6 -11.04 8.02 -15.74
CA TRP A 6 -9.88 8.86 -15.39
C TRP A 6 -10.15 10.37 -15.48
N GLU A 7 -11.17 10.81 -16.23
CA GLU A 7 -11.61 12.22 -16.23
C GLU A 7 -12.43 12.53 -14.97
N LYS A 8 -13.22 11.55 -14.54
CA LYS A 8 -14.04 11.65 -13.34
C LYS A 8 -13.23 11.48 -12.04
N TYR A 9 -12.17 10.66 -12.07
CA TYR A 9 -11.28 10.36 -10.93
C TYR A 9 -9.81 10.63 -11.34
N PRO A 10 -9.42 11.91 -11.56
CA PRO A 10 -8.13 12.23 -12.15
C PRO A 10 -6.93 12.12 -11.20
N TYR A 11 -7.15 11.81 -9.92
CA TYR A 11 -6.10 11.78 -8.89
C TYR A 11 -5.81 10.35 -8.46
N LEU A 12 -4.88 9.69 -9.19
CA LEU A 12 -4.46 8.31 -8.94
C LEU A 12 -3.29 8.29 -7.94
N TYR A 13 -3.39 7.40 -6.95
CA TYR A 13 -2.36 7.14 -5.94
C TYR A 13 -1.96 5.68 -5.93
N GLU A 14 -0.64 5.41 -6.03
CA GLU A 14 -0.07 4.09 -5.73
C GLU A 14 0.02 3.96 -4.21
N THR A 15 -0.60 2.94 -3.65
CA THR A 15 -0.69 2.78 -2.20
C THR A 15 0.17 1.63 -1.66
N HIS A 16 0.82 0.84 -2.52
CA HIS A 16 1.65 -0.28 -2.12
C HIS A 16 2.91 -0.37 -3.00
N LEU A 17 4.01 0.22 -2.51
CA LEU A 17 5.24 0.41 -3.25
C LEU A 17 6.47 0.20 -2.37
N HIS A 18 7.47 -0.51 -2.90
CA HIS A 18 8.72 -0.82 -2.21
C HIS A 18 9.93 -0.15 -2.86
N THR A 19 10.94 0.16 -2.03
CA THR A 19 12.19 0.78 -2.44
C THR A 19 13.39 -0.09 -2.08
N SER A 20 14.47 0.00 -2.84
CA SER A 20 15.68 -0.81 -2.62
C SER A 20 16.49 -0.39 -1.38
N GLU A 21 16.23 0.77 -0.84
CA GLU A 21 16.85 1.22 0.42
C GLU A 21 16.39 0.39 1.61
N SER A 22 15.14 -0.04 1.60
CA SER A 22 14.52 -0.62 2.80
C SER A 22 13.91 -1.99 2.59
N SER A 23 13.55 -2.38 1.36
CA SER A 23 12.99 -3.69 1.02
C SER A 23 13.97 -4.53 0.20
N ALA A 24 14.37 -5.69 0.72
CA ALA A 24 15.39 -6.55 0.07
C ALA A 24 14.94 -7.14 -1.29
N CYS A 25 13.65 -7.18 -1.55
CA CYS A 25 13.06 -7.64 -2.82
C CYS A 25 12.96 -6.51 -3.87
N SER A 26 13.08 -5.25 -3.48
CA SER A 26 12.99 -4.13 -4.41
C SER A 26 14.31 -3.89 -5.17
N ARG A 27 14.19 -3.35 -6.40
CA ARG A 27 15.30 -3.15 -7.34
C ARG A 27 15.56 -1.69 -7.68
N SER A 28 14.69 -0.79 -7.25
CA SER A 28 14.75 0.63 -7.59
C SER A 28 14.70 1.48 -6.34
N THR A 29 15.49 2.56 -6.34
CA THR A 29 15.52 3.53 -5.24
C THR A 29 14.22 4.32 -5.16
N GLY A 30 13.96 4.90 -3.98
CA GLY A 30 12.79 5.77 -3.79
C GLY A 30 12.72 6.92 -4.80
N ALA A 31 13.86 7.53 -5.14
CA ALA A 31 13.92 8.58 -6.15
C ALA A 31 13.60 8.06 -7.57
N GLU A 32 14.08 6.86 -7.94
CA GLU A 32 13.74 6.24 -9.23
C GLU A 32 12.26 5.89 -9.32
N MET A 33 11.69 5.35 -8.22
CA MET A 33 10.27 5.04 -8.14
C MET A 33 9.41 6.30 -8.25
N ALA A 34 9.78 7.39 -7.58
CA ALA A 34 9.07 8.67 -7.68
C ALA A 34 9.04 9.20 -9.13
N ARG A 35 10.19 9.18 -9.84
CA ARG A 35 10.25 9.58 -11.26
C ARG A 35 9.35 8.70 -12.15
N ALA A 36 9.48 7.38 -12.02
CA ALA A 36 8.68 6.45 -12.81
C ALA A 36 7.18 6.62 -12.58
N CYS A 37 6.75 6.75 -11.32
CA CYS A 37 5.35 6.99 -10.98
C CYS A 37 4.83 8.32 -11.53
N LYS A 38 5.63 9.39 -11.48
CA LYS A 38 5.27 10.67 -12.08
C LYS A 38 5.11 10.58 -13.60
N GLU A 39 6.04 9.90 -14.27
CA GLU A 39 5.98 9.69 -15.73
C GLU A 39 4.77 8.83 -16.13
N TYR A 40 4.41 7.86 -15.30
CA TYR A 40 3.21 7.04 -15.51
C TYR A 40 1.90 7.84 -15.40
N GLY A 41 1.91 8.93 -14.62
CA GLY A 41 0.73 9.79 -14.42
C GLY A 41 0.12 9.71 -13.02
N TYR A 42 0.80 9.11 -12.05
CA TYR A 42 0.34 9.15 -10.66
C TYR A 42 0.37 10.57 -10.10
N THR A 43 -0.63 10.89 -9.28
CA THR A 43 -0.68 12.13 -8.49
C THR A 43 0.21 12.02 -7.26
N GLY A 44 0.29 10.83 -6.68
CA GLY A 44 1.13 10.56 -5.52
C GLY A 44 1.35 9.07 -5.29
N ILE A 45 2.25 8.80 -4.35
CA ILE A 45 2.64 7.45 -3.94
C ILE A 45 2.72 7.34 -2.42
N PHE A 46 2.44 6.16 -1.91
CA PHE A 46 2.77 5.77 -0.54
C PHE A 46 3.95 4.81 -0.59
N VAL A 47 5.05 5.18 0.06
CA VAL A 47 6.20 4.28 0.22
C VAL A 47 5.90 3.38 1.40
N THR A 48 5.76 2.08 1.14
CA THR A 48 5.32 1.06 2.10
C THR A 48 6.33 -0.07 2.22
N ASP A 49 7.58 0.27 2.45
CA ASP A 49 8.66 -0.70 2.58
C ASP A 49 8.40 -1.73 3.69
N HIS A 50 8.97 -2.94 3.52
CA HIS A 50 8.88 -4.01 4.51
C HIS A 50 9.56 -3.61 5.82
N ASN A 51 8.81 -3.66 6.90
CA ASN A 51 9.30 -3.34 8.23
C ASN A 51 10.19 -4.46 8.81
N TRP A 52 10.50 -4.34 10.09
CA TRP A 52 11.31 -5.28 10.87
C TRP A 52 10.86 -6.75 10.75
N GLY A 53 9.55 -7.01 10.69
CA GLY A 53 8.97 -8.36 10.59
C GLY A 53 8.90 -8.93 9.17
N GLY A 54 9.08 -8.07 8.15
CA GLY A 54 8.99 -8.42 6.73
C GLY A 54 10.35 -8.64 6.06
N ASN A 55 10.38 -8.57 4.73
CA ASN A 55 11.58 -8.75 3.91
C ASN A 55 12.42 -7.46 3.83
N THR A 56 12.81 -6.90 4.99
CA THR A 56 13.61 -5.69 5.06
C THR A 56 15.06 -5.91 4.59
N ALA A 57 15.64 -4.89 3.94
CA ALA A 57 17.06 -4.80 3.61
C ALA A 57 17.90 -4.23 4.78
N VAL A 58 17.25 -3.61 5.77
CA VAL A 58 17.93 -2.94 6.89
C VAL A 58 18.43 -3.99 7.89
N ASP A 59 19.67 -3.83 8.34
CA ASP A 59 20.29 -4.75 9.31
C ASP A 59 19.56 -4.70 10.66
N ARG A 60 18.97 -5.83 11.04
CA ARG A 60 18.22 -5.98 12.30
C ARG A 60 19.09 -5.95 13.56
N SER A 61 20.42 -5.92 13.44
CA SER A 61 21.34 -5.80 14.59
C SER A 61 21.53 -4.35 15.07
N LEU A 62 21.07 -3.38 14.30
CA LEU A 62 21.17 -1.95 14.63
C LEU A 62 20.25 -1.61 15.83
N PRO A 63 20.64 -0.60 16.63
CA PRO A 63 19.73 0.02 17.57
C PRO A 63 18.45 0.52 16.87
N TRP A 64 17.31 0.47 17.58
CA TRP A 64 16.01 0.77 16.98
C TRP A 64 15.96 2.12 16.26
N ASP A 65 16.45 3.19 16.90
CA ASP A 65 16.44 4.53 16.31
C ASP A 65 17.26 4.60 15.01
N GLU A 66 18.44 3.98 14.99
CA GLU A 66 19.29 3.90 13.78
C GLU A 66 18.62 3.04 12.70
N TRP A 67 17.97 1.95 13.11
CA TRP A 67 17.22 1.11 12.19
C TRP A 67 16.09 1.89 11.51
N VAL A 68 15.32 2.66 12.28
CA VAL A 68 14.22 3.49 11.75
C VAL A 68 14.77 4.58 10.81
N ASP A 69 15.90 5.21 11.14
CA ASP A 69 16.52 6.22 10.27
C ASP A 69 16.90 5.63 8.90
N ILE A 70 17.50 4.45 8.88
CA ILE A 70 17.86 3.79 7.61
C ILE A 70 16.61 3.29 6.89
N PHE A 71 15.64 2.76 7.62
CA PHE A 71 14.37 2.32 7.08
C PHE A 71 13.60 3.43 6.36
N ALA A 72 13.65 4.64 6.87
CA ALA A 72 12.96 5.79 6.28
C ALA A 72 13.64 6.34 5.01
N LEU A 73 14.87 5.93 4.66
CA LEU A 73 15.63 6.50 3.54
C LEU A 73 14.91 6.35 2.19
N GLY A 74 14.22 5.24 1.96
CA GLY A 74 13.45 5.04 0.74
C GLY A 74 12.37 6.10 0.55
N TYR A 75 11.61 6.35 1.62
CA TYR A 75 10.63 7.44 1.64
C TYR A 75 11.30 8.81 1.49
N GLU A 76 12.38 9.09 2.22
CA GLU A 76 13.05 10.39 2.19
C GLU A 76 13.58 10.72 0.79
N HIS A 77 14.20 9.75 0.11
CA HIS A 77 14.68 9.91 -1.25
C HIS A 77 13.51 10.10 -2.25
N ALA A 78 12.44 9.32 -2.11
CA ALA A 78 11.23 9.48 -2.92
C ALA A 78 10.60 10.86 -2.69
N LYS A 79 10.52 11.31 -1.44
CA LYS A 79 9.96 12.61 -1.07
C LYS A 79 10.78 13.78 -1.61
N ALA A 80 12.10 13.71 -1.47
CA ALA A 80 13.00 14.74 -1.98
C ALA A 80 12.89 14.88 -3.51
N GLU A 81 12.78 13.77 -4.23
CA GLU A 81 12.55 13.77 -5.69
C GLU A 81 11.14 14.27 -6.01
N GLY A 82 10.12 13.74 -5.31
CA GLY A 82 8.72 14.10 -5.50
C GLY A 82 8.45 15.60 -5.36
N ASP A 83 9.09 16.25 -4.40
CA ASP A 83 8.99 17.70 -4.19
C ASP A 83 9.52 18.51 -5.38
N GLN A 84 10.53 17.99 -6.10
CA GLN A 84 11.09 18.65 -7.28
C GLN A 84 10.22 18.49 -8.53
N ILE A 85 9.60 17.32 -8.68
CA ILE A 85 8.84 16.97 -9.89
C ILE A 85 7.32 17.12 -9.74
N GLY A 86 6.84 17.54 -8.56
CA GLY A 86 5.43 17.73 -8.26
C GLY A 86 4.64 16.43 -8.15
N LEU A 87 5.21 15.42 -7.49
CA LEU A 87 4.56 14.19 -7.07
C LEU A 87 4.35 14.23 -5.55
N ASP A 88 3.15 13.91 -5.09
CA ASP A 88 2.92 13.74 -3.65
C ASP A 88 3.55 12.43 -3.17
N VAL A 89 4.31 12.48 -2.09
CA VAL A 89 4.93 11.28 -1.51
C VAL A 89 4.57 11.21 -0.04
N PHE A 90 4.02 10.07 0.36
CA PHE A 90 3.55 9.79 1.70
C PHE A 90 4.30 8.61 2.31
N PHE A 91 4.51 8.68 3.63
CA PHE A 91 5.11 7.59 4.40
C PHE A 91 4.05 6.58 4.81
N GLY A 92 4.42 5.31 4.72
CA GLY A 92 3.75 4.16 5.29
C GLY A 92 4.76 3.05 5.48
N TYR A 93 4.30 1.88 5.88
CA TYR A 93 5.12 0.67 5.84
C TYR A 93 4.26 -0.59 5.70
N GLU A 94 4.88 -1.65 5.23
CA GLU A 94 4.28 -2.97 5.24
C GLU A 94 4.82 -3.79 6.41
N ALA A 95 3.93 -4.13 7.36
CA ALA A 95 4.25 -4.91 8.54
C ALA A 95 4.12 -6.40 8.27
N GLY A 96 5.21 -7.15 8.40
CA GLY A 96 5.25 -8.59 8.18
C GLY A 96 5.07 -9.41 9.45
N TYR A 97 4.19 -10.41 9.39
CA TYR A 97 3.91 -11.38 10.46
C TYR A 97 3.91 -12.80 9.89
N GLN A 98 5.10 -13.38 9.65
CA GLN A 98 5.25 -14.76 9.16
C GLN A 98 4.40 -15.05 7.92
N GLY A 99 4.48 -14.18 6.91
CA GLY A 99 3.76 -14.30 5.64
C GLY A 99 2.36 -13.66 5.61
N THR A 100 1.85 -13.16 6.75
CA THR A 100 0.69 -12.26 6.77
C THR A 100 1.22 -10.83 6.85
N GLU A 101 0.68 -9.92 6.05
CA GLU A 101 1.23 -8.57 5.90
C GLU A 101 0.12 -7.51 6.00
N PHE A 102 0.50 -6.32 6.49
CA PHE A 102 -0.42 -5.22 6.73
C PHE A 102 0.21 -3.91 6.27
N LEU A 103 -0.51 -3.13 5.48
CA LEU A 103 -0.12 -1.77 5.11
C LEU A 103 -0.55 -0.80 6.20
N ILE A 104 0.41 -0.06 6.71
CA ILE A 104 0.24 0.90 7.79
C ILE A 104 0.42 2.31 7.26
N TYR A 105 -0.55 3.17 7.53
CA TYR A 105 -0.55 4.56 7.09
C TYR A 105 -0.90 5.50 8.24
N GLY A 106 -0.48 6.76 8.14
CA GLY A 106 -0.88 7.81 9.08
C GLY A 106 0.02 7.94 10.31
N ILE A 107 1.12 7.19 10.33
CA ILE A 107 2.22 7.35 11.29
C ILE A 107 3.48 7.80 10.53
N ASP A 108 4.54 8.18 11.23
CA ASP A 108 5.81 8.59 10.63
C ASP A 108 7.01 7.92 11.32
N ALA A 109 8.22 8.18 10.80
CA ALA A 109 9.45 7.63 11.35
C ALA A 109 9.72 8.12 12.80
N ALA A 110 9.31 9.33 13.15
CA ALA A 110 9.47 9.83 14.51
C ALA A 110 8.59 9.04 15.48
N TRP A 111 7.34 8.81 15.10
CA TRP A 111 6.45 7.96 15.88
C TRP A 111 7.00 6.52 16.02
N MET A 112 7.55 5.94 14.95
CA MET A 112 8.15 4.61 15.03
C MET A 112 9.31 4.54 16.05
N LYS A 113 10.17 5.58 16.11
CA LYS A 113 11.26 5.64 17.10
C LYS A 113 10.74 5.63 18.54
N ASP A 114 9.64 6.33 18.78
CA ASP A 114 9.01 6.38 20.11
C ASP A 114 8.32 5.05 20.50
N HIS A 115 8.19 4.08 19.55
CA HIS A 115 7.51 2.80 19.75
C HIS A 115 8.40 1.58 19.43
N PRO A 116 9.50 1.36 20.17
CA PRO A 116 10.39 0.21 19.95
C PRO A 116 9.71 -1.14 20.21
N GLU A 117 8.60 -1.16 20.93
CA GLU A 117 7.76 -2.35 21.14
C GLU A 117 7.19 -2.94 19.85
N LEU A 118 7.09 -2.18 18.77
CA LEU A 118 6.67 -2.66 17.45
C LEU A 118 7.46 -3.88 16.95
N VAL A 119 8.73 -3.98 17.36
CA VAL A 119 9.59 -5.12 17.01
C VAL A 119 9.01 -6.46 17.48
N LYS A 120 8.22 -6.47 18.55
CA LYS A 120 7.66 -7.67 19.20
C LYS A 120 6.14 -7.65 19.28
N ALA A 121 5.51 -6.58 18.82
CA ALA A 121 4.07 -6.42 18.89
C ALA A 121 3.36 -7.54 18.11
N THR A 122 2.29 -8.06 18.68
CA THR A 122 1.33 -8.90 17.97
C THR A 122 0.53 -8.05 16.97
N VAL A 123 -0.23 -8.68 16.08
CA VAL A 123 -1.12 -7.97 15.15
C VAL A 123 -2.10 -7.07 15.89
N GLU A 124 -2.70 -7.56 16.99
CA GLU A 124 -3.61 -6.81 17.85
C GLU A 124 -2.92 -5.60 18.51
N GLU A 125 -1.75 -5.81 19.09
CA GLU A 125 -0.99 -4.73 19.75
C GLU A 125 -0.58 -3.65 18.75
N GLN A 126 -0.09 -4.05 17.55
CA GLN A 126 0.23 -3.08 16.49
C GLN A 126 -1.02 -2.30 16.06
N TYR A 127 -2.15 -2.98 15.85
CA TYR A 127 -3.40 -2.34 15.50
C TYR A 127 -3.79 -1.27 16.54
N CYS A 128 -3.75 -1.61 17.83
CA CYS A 128 -4.06 -0.68 18.90
C CYS A 128 -3.12 0.54 18.91
N LEU A 129 -1.80 0.34 18.80
CA LEU A 129 -0.83 1.42 18.76
C LEU A 129 -1.05 2.36 17.57
N VAL A 130 -1.26 1.80 16.37
CA VAL A 130 -1.52 2.59 15.16
C VAL A 130 -2.83 3.37 15.27
N HIS A 131 -3.88 2.75 15.82
CA HIS A 131 -5.17 3.40 16.03
C HIS A 131 -5.11 4.54 17.05
N GLU A 132 -4.38 4.37 18.16
CA GLU A 132 -4.15 5.43 19.15
C GLU A 132 -3.45 6.64 18.54
N ALA A 133 -2.59 6.43 17.56
CA ALA A 133 -1.94 7.48 16.78
C ALA A 133 -2.83 8.09 15.67
N GLY A 134 -4.03 7.56 15.45
CA GLY A 134 -4.93 7.98 14.37
C GLY A 134 -4.56 7.46 12.99
N GLY A 135 -3.77 6.39 12.93
CA GLY A 135 -3.36 5.71 11.71
C GLY A 135 -4.41 4.75 11.16
N LEU A 136 -4.08 4.12 10.04
CA LEU A 136 -4.94 3.18 9.29
C LEU A 136 -4.18 1.87 9.06
N VAL A 137 -4.84 0.74 9.28
CA VAL A 137 -4.31 -0.61 9.07
C VAL A 137 -5.10 -1.31 7.97
N ILE A 138 -4.44 -1.65 6.87
CA ILE A 138 -5.03 -2.39 5.74
C ILE A 138 -4.41 -3.78 5.66
N HIS A 139 -5.22 -4.83 5.63
CA HIS A 139 -4.74 -6.19 5.39
C HIS A 139 -4.23 -6.30 3.94
N ALA A 140 -2.92 -6.41 3.77
CA ALA A 140 -2.28 -6.53 2.48
C ALA A 140 -2.54 -7.92 1.89
N HIS A 141 -2.95 -7.99 0.62
CA HIS A 141 -3.11 -9.23 -0.18
C HIS A 141 -3.40 -10.51 0.64
N PRO A 142 -4.49 -10.55 1.46
CA PRO A 142 -4.70 -11.54 2.52
C PRO A 142 -4.83 -12.99 2.04
N TYR A 143 -5.00 -13.22 0.76
CA TYR A 143 -5.16 -14.55 0.17
C TYR A 143 -4.05 -14.96 -0.79
N ARG A 144 -2.93 -14.23 -0.80
CA ARG A 144 -1.75 -14.66 -1.56
C ARG A 144 -1.24 -16.00 -1.04
N GLU A 145 -1.00 -16.92 -1.95
CA GLU A 145 -0.46 -18.24 -1.64
C GLU A 145 0.93 -18.38 -2.27
N GLU A 146 1.96 -18.39 -1.43
CA GLU A 146 3.36 -18.51 -1.85
C GLU A 146 4.12 -19.42 -0.91
N ALA A 147 5.27 -19.95 -1.37
CA ALA A 147 6.05 -20.91 -0.61
C ALA A 147 6.55 -20.38 0.75
N TYR A 148 6.67 -19.06 0.91
CA TYR A 148 7.06 -18.40 2.15
C TYR A 148 5.86 -18.09 3.08
N ILE A 149 4.63 -18.31 2.63
CA ILE A 149 3.40 -18.10 3.41
C ILE A 149 2.95 -19.46 3.93
N PRO A 150 3.14 -19.79 5.21
CA PRO A 150 2.85 -21.10 5.75
C PRO A 150 1.35 -21.42 5.81
N GLU A 151 0.54 -20.38 5.99
CA GLU A 151 -0.92 -20.48 6.08
C GLU A 151 -1.60 -19.14 5.85
N ILE A 152 -2.82 -19.14 5.34
CA ILE A 152 -3.67 -17.95 5.25
C ILE A 152 -4.26 -17.67 6.64
N ARG A 153 -3.98 -16.47 7.17
CA ARG A 153 -4.47 -15.99 8.45
C ARG A 153 -5.21 -14.69 8.25
N LEU A 154 -6.43 -14.62 8.76
CA LEU A 154 -7.32 -13.48 8.58
C LEU A 154 -7.57 -12.79 9.92
N TYR A 155 -7.59 -11.47 9.90
CA TYR A 155 -7.69 -10.62 11.10
C TYR A 155 -8.78 -9.53 10.94
N PRO A 156 -10.05 -9.91 10.72
CA PRO A 156 -11.09 -8.92 10.43
C PRO A 156 -11.37 -7.95 11.58
N GLU A 157 -11.00 -8.32 12.81
CA GLU A 157 -11.20 -7.49 14.01
C GLU A 157 -10.02 -6.53 14.27
N TRP A 158 -8.88 -6.74 13.58
CA TRP A 158 -7.64 -6.01 13.79
C TRP A 158 -7.13 -5.34 12.52
N VAL A 159 -8.05 -4.91 11.65
CA VAL A 159 -7.80 -4.13 10.44
C VAL A 159 -8.95 -3.17 10.16
N ASP A 160 -8.65 -2.08 9.49
CA ASP A 160 -9.62 -1.07 9.08
C ASP A 160 -10.14 -1.28 7.66
N GLY A 161 -9.43 -2.09 6.88
CA GLY A 161 -9.75 -2.36 5.50
C GLY A 161 -8.90 -3.50 4.92
N VAL A 162 -9.10 -3.77 3.66
CA VAL A 162 -8.46 -4.86 2.92
C VAL A 162 -7.91 -4.34 1.60
N GLU A 163 -6.68 -4.68 1.25
CA GLU A 163 -6.21 -4.58 -0.12
C GLU A 163 -6.88 -5.68 -0.94
N GLY A 164 -8.04 -5.34 -1.50
CA GLY A 164 -8.86 -6.29 -2.26
C GLY A 164 -8.46 -6.41 -3.72
N ILE A 165 -7.73 -5.42 -4.25
CA ILE A 165 -7.19 -5.40 -5.60
C ILE A 165 -5.69 -5.13 -5.52
N ASN A 166 -4.89 -6.08 -5.98
CA ASN A 166 -3.44 -5.95 -6.08
C ASN A 166 -3.03 -6.16 -7.54
N ALA A 167 -2.37 -5.15 -8.15
CA ALA A 167 -2.06 -5.20 -9.57
C ALA A 167 -1.09 -6.33 -9.94
N THR A 168 -0.22 -6.73 -9.00
CA THR A 168 0.65 -7.90 -9.21
C THR A 168 -0.14 -9.19 -9.39
N HIS A 169 -1.32 -9.32 -8.75
CA HIS A 169 -2.19 -10.49 -8.92
C HIS A 169 -3.02 -10.46 -10.21
N SER A 170 -3.57 -9.29 -10.55
CA SER A 170 -4.66 -9.18 -11.55
C SER A 170 -4.23 -8.58 -12.86
N ASN A 171 -3.15 -7.77 -12.91
CA ASN A 171 -2.70 -7.16 -14.17
C ASN A 171 -2.07 -8.22 -15.07
N PRO A 172 -2.52 -8.33 -16.35
CA PRO A 172 -1.98 -9.33 -17.29
C PRO A 172 -0.49 -9.18 -17.62
N GLN A 173 0.12 -8.03 -17.32
CA GLN A 173 1.55 -7.79 -17.53
C GLN A 173 2.41 -8.26 -16.36
N SER A 174 1.81 -8.60 -15.23
CA SER A 174 2.52 -9.12 -14.07
C SER A 174 3.06 -10.52 -14.35
N THR A 175 4.31 -10.74 -13.95
CA THR A 175 5.01 -12.04 -14.08
C THR A 175 5.27 -12.71 -12.74
N GLY A 176 4.93 -12.02 -11.62
CA GLY A 176 5.05 -12.53 -10.24
C GLY A 176 3.71 -12.52 -9.54
N HIS A 177 3.42 -13.56 -8.76
CA HIS A 177 2.17 -13.67 -7.96
C HIS A 177 0.87 -13.53 -8.77
N ASN A 178 0.92 -13.72 -10.10
CA ASN A 178 -0.19 -13.43 -10.99
C ASN A 178 -1.29 -14.51 -10.92
N ASP A 179 -2.14 -14.39 -9.91
CA ASP A 179 -3.38 -15.17 -9.78
C ASP A 179 -4.54 -14.25 -9.34
N PRO A 180 -5.45 -13.88 -10.25
CA PRO A 180 -6.61 -13.05 -9.93
C PRO A 180 -7.57 -13.65 -8.89
N GLN A 181 -7.46 -14.94 -8.57
CA GLN A 181 -8.28 -15.56 -7.52
C GLN A 181 -7.95 -15.01 -6.12
N TYR A 182 -6.72 -14.55 -5.91
CA TYR A 182 -6.35 -13.90 -4.64
C TYR A 182 -7.20 -12.64 -4.40
N ASP A 183 -7.34 -11.79 -5.41
CA ASP A 183 -8.14 -10.57 -5.32
C ASP A 183 -9.64 -10.89 -5.18
N LEU A 184 -10.15 -11.87 -5.91
CA LEU A 184 -11.56 -12.28 -5.78
C LEU A 184 -11.89 -12.74 -4.36
N ARG A 185 -10.99 -13.50 -3.73
CA ARG A 185 -11.13 -13.96 -2.33
C ARG A 185 -11.00 -12.79 -1.35
N ALA A 186 -10.06 -11.87 -1.58
CA ALA A 186 -9.86 -10.67 -0.76
C ALA A 186 -11.07 -9.74 -0.79
N VAL A 187 -11.64 -9.49 -1.96
CA VAL A 187 -12.89 -8.72 -2.12
C VAL A 187 -14.06 -9.40 -1.42
N ALA A 188 -14.21 -10.72 -1.54
CA ALA A 188 -15.26 -11.47 -0.87
C ALA A 188 -15.14 -11.37 0.66
N TYR A 189 -13.93 -11.52 1.19
CA TYR A 189 -13.61 -11.36 2.60
C TYR A 189 -13.94 -9.95 3.12
N ALA A 190 -13.51 -8.91 2.40
CA ALA A 190 -13.80 -7.54 2.78
C ALA A 190 -15.33 -7.29 2.86
N ARG A 191 -16.08 -7.78 1.88
CA ARG A 191 -17.56 -7.65 1.86
C ARG A 191 -18.23 -8.39 2.99
N GLU A 192 -17.80 -9.62 3.30
CA GLU A 192 -18.33 -10.43 4.40
C GLU A 192 -18.21 -9.70 5.74
N HIS A 193 -17.03 -9.07 5.98
CA HIS A 193 -16.74 -8.35 7.21
C HIS A 193 -17.07 -6.85 7.16
N LYS A 194 -17.63 -6.35 6.04
CA LYS A 194 -17.99 -4.94 5.82
C LYS A 194 -16.78 -3.99 5.97
N LEU A 195 -15.61 -4.46 5.59
CA LEU A 195 -14.37 -3.69 5.58
C LEU A 195 -14.26 -2.89 4.28
N PRO A 196 -13.76 -1.64 4.32
CA PRO A 196 -13.37 -0.89 3.15
C PRO A 196 -12.36 -1.65 2.30
N ILE A 197 -12.42 -1.43 0.97
CA ILE A 197 -11.49 -2.04 0.03
C ILE A 197 -10.55 -0.97 -0.51
N SER A 198 -9.25 -1.24 -0.46
CA SER A 198 -8.20 -0.47 -1.13
C SER A 198 -7.60 -1.26 -2.30
N ALA A 199 -6.70 -0.62 -3.04
CA ALA A 199 -5.94 -1.23 -4.11
C ALA A 199 -4.54 -0.67 -4.16
N GLY A 200 -3.54 -1.51 -4.50
CA GLY A 200 -2.16 -1.14 -4.73
C GLY A 200 -1.53 -2.05 -5.78
N SER A 201 -0.25 -1.83 -6.09
CA SER A 201 0.46 -2.68 -7.04
C SER A 201 1.37 -3.70 -6.38
N ASP A 202 1.85 -3.44 -5.15
CA ASP A 202 2.94 -4.21 -4.54
C ASP A 202 4.18 -4.22 -5.47
N ILE A 203 4.53 -3.02 -5.92
CA ILE A 203 5.53 -2.83 -6.97
C ILE A 203 6.94 -2.71 -6.40
N HIS A 204 7.90 -3.41 -7.02
CA HIS A 204 9.27 -3.54 -6.55
C HIS A 204 10.32 -2.98 -7.54
N GLY A 205 9.89 -2.17 -8.47
CA GLY A 205 10.75 -1.57 -9.50
C GLY A 205 9.97 -0.67 -10.45
N THR A 206 10.67 -0.01 -11.37
CA THR A 206 10.11 1.00 -12.26
C THR A 206 9.23 0.46 -13.39
N HIS A 207 9.00 -0.85 -13.47
CA HIS A 207 8.03 -1.43 -14.39
C HIS A 207 6.64 -1.42 -13.74
N LEU A 208 5.90 -0.33 -13.92
CA LEU A 208 4.64 -0.07 -13.25
C LEU A 208 3.45 -0.70 -13.97
N PHE A 209 2.48 -1.17 -13.20
CA PHE A 209 1.24 -1.73 -13.71
C PHE A 209 0.09 -0.71 -13.71
N GLY A 210 0.17 0.33 -12.90
CA GLY A 210 -0.88 1.34 -12.76
C GLY A 210 -1.98 0.98 -11.76
N GLY A 211 -1.66 0.10 -10.79
CA GLY A 211 -2.57 -0.22 -9.69
C GLY A 211 -2.71 0.95 -8.71
N GLY A 212 -3.78 0.96 -7.93
CA GLY A 212 -3.98 1.96 -6.89
C GLY A 212 -5.41 2.43 -6.71
N VAL A 213 -5.55 3.53 -5.98
CA VAL A 213 -6.82 4.18 -5.66
C VAL A 213 -6.90 5.55 -6.34
N ALA A 214 -8.01 5.83 -7.03
CA ALA A 214 -8.22 7.11 -7.69
C ALA A 214 -9.40 7.88 -7.09
N PHE A 215 -9.21 9.19 -6.92
CA PHE A 215 -10.15 10.09 -6.28
C PHE A 215 -10.60 11.20 -7.25
N ARG A 216 -11.74 11.82 -6.95
CA ARG A 216 -12.22 13.03 -7.64
C ARG A 216 -11.48 14.30 -7.23
N ARG A 217 -10.77 14.26 -6.13
CA ARG A 217 -10.02 15.38 -5.56
C ARG A 217 -8.61 14.94 -5.18
N LYS A 218 -7.71 15.90 -5.13
CA LYS A 218 -6.37 15.67 -4.62
C LYS A 218 -6.42 15.40 -3.11
N LEU A 219 -5.66 14.41 -2.65
CA LEU A 219 -5.44 14.17 -1.23
C LEU A 219 -4.50 15.25 -0.66
N THR A 220 -4.73 15.65 0.58
CA THR A 220 -3.93 16.67 1.24
C THR A 220 -2.92 16.11 2.24
N SER A 221 -3.11 14.87 2.69
CA SER A 221 -2.26 14.19 3.67
C SER A 221 -2.59 12.71 3.74
N VAL A 222 -1.78 11.94 4.47
CA VAL A 222 -2.08 10.54 4.79
C VAL A 222 -3.36 10.41 5.63
N ALA A 223 -3.58 11.30 6.59
CA ALA A 223 -4.81 11.33 7.38
C ALA A 223 -6.05 11.58 6.50
N ASP A 224 -5.90 12.36 5.43
CA ASP A 224 -6.97 12.58 4.46
C ASP A 224 -7.27 11.31 3.65
N TYR A 225 -6.26 10.54 3.27
CA TYR A 225 -6.42 9.20 2.68
C TYR A 225 -7.15 8.25 3.65
N ALA A 226 -6.67 8.13 4.88
CA ALA A 226 -7.28 7.28 5.90
C ALA A 226 -8.76 7.62 6.10
N ARG A 227 -9.08 8.91 6.24
CA ARG A 227 -10.46 9.38 6.35
C ARG A 227 -11.30 9.00 5.12
N ALA A 228 -10.76 9.20 3.90
CA ALA A 228 -11.49 8.91 2.67
C ALA A 228 -11.84 7.42 2.55
N ILE A 229 -10.92 6.53 2.91
CA ILE A 229 -11.15 5.07 2.93
C ILE A 229 -12.19 4.71 4.00
N LEU A 230 -11.98 5.15 5.26
CA LEU A 230 -12.86 4.80 6.39
C LEU A 230 -14.29 5.32 6.24
N THR A 231 -14.46 6.50 5.68
CA THR A 231 -15.81 7.08 5.46
C THR A 231 -16.47 6.58 4.17
N GLY A 232 -15.74 5.80 3.36
CA GLY A 232 -16.23 5.33 2.07
C GLY A 232 -16.52 6.48 1.09
N GLU A 233 -15.62 7.49 1.03
CA GLU A 233 -15.70 8.59 0.06
C GLU A 233 -15.87 8.04 -1.38
N ASP A 234 -16.21 8.88 -2.33
CA ASP A 234 -16.36 8.48 -3.72
C ASP A 234 -14.97 8.31 -4.37
N TYR A 235 -14.47 7.07 -4.38
CA TYR A 235 -13.23 6.64 -5.01
C TYR A 235 -13.45 5.38 -5.85
N VAL A 236 -12.52 5.11 -6.74
CA VAL A 236 -12.44 3.89 -7.54
C VAL A 236 -11.07 3.23 -7.39
N LEU A 237 -11.02 1.94 -7.68
CA LEU A 237 -9.84 1.10 -7.57
C LEU A 237 -9.39 0.68 -8.98
N THR A 238 -8.10 0.38 -9.15
CA THR A 238 -7.57 -0.13 -10.40
C THR A 238 -6.42 -1.11 -10.19
N ASP A 239 -6.33 -2.11 -11.06
CA ASP A 239 -5.17 -2.98 -11.25
C ASP A 239 -4.29 -2.52 -12.44
N GLY A 240 -4.58 -1.34 -12.99
CA GLY A 240 -3.94 -0.79 -14.18
C GLY A 240 -4.50 -1.32 -15.52
N ALA A 241 -5.25 -2.42 -15.51
CA ALA A 241 -5.90 -2.97 -16.68
C ALA A 241 -7.43 -2.79 -16.63
N LYS A 242 -7.98 -2.77 -15.42
CA LYS A 242 -9.42 -2.63 -15.15
C LYS A 242 -9.65 -1.61 -14.06
N TRP A 243 -10.87 -1.08 -14.05
CA TRP A 243 -11.39 -0.24 -12.98
C TRP A 243 -12.45 -0.96 -12.18
N TYR A 244 -12.48 -0.69 -10.87
CA TYR A 244 -13.43 -1.27 -9.94
C TYR A 244 -14.06 -0.17 -9.09
N ASP A 245 -15.32 -0.34 -8.71
CA ASP A 245 -15.92 0.51 -7.69
C ASP A 245 -15.30 0.22 -6.31
N LYS A 246 -15.58 1.06 -5.33
CA LYS A 246 -15.07 0.90 -3.96
C LYS A 246 -15.53 -0.36 -3.25
N PHE A 247 -16.43 -1.13 -3.85
CA PHE A 247 -16.88 -2.43 -3.36
C PHE A 247 -16.20 -3.60 -4.11
N GLY A 248 -15.26 -3.31 -5.01
CA GLY A 248 -14.53 -4.30 -5.79
C GLY A 248 -15.34 -4.90 -6.96
N ASN A 249 -16.42 -4.26 -7.43
CA ASN A 249 -17.08 -4.68 -8.65
C ASN A 249 -16.41 -4.03 -9.86
N VAL A 250 -16.19 -4.81 -10.91
CA VAL A 250 -15.65 -4.29 -12.17
C VAL A 250 -16.60 -3.24 -12.73
N ILE A 251 -16.06 -2.08 -13.09
CA ILE A 251 -16.79 -1.04 -13.81
C ILE A 251 -16.68 -1.35 -15.29
N GLU A 252 -17.79 -1.76 -15.91
CA GLU A 252 -17.84 -2.01 -17.34
C GLU A 252 -17.92 -0.70 -18.13
N GLY A 253 -17.14 -0.60 -19.20
CA GLY A 253 -17.19 0.51 -20.14
C GLY A 253 -16.23 1.65 -19.82
N ASN A 254 -15.48 2.02 -20.85
CA ASN A 254 -14.55 3.14 -20.93
C ASN A 254 -13.16 2.92 -20.28
N ARG A 255 -12.32 2.30 -21.10
CA ARG A 255 -10.87 2.48 -20.96
C ARG A 255 -10.44 3.87 -21.42
#